data_f066aa53cc58717fe0a74a32e2505ed3
#
_entry.id   f066aa53cc58717fe0a74a32e2505ed3
#
_cell.length_a   1.000
_cell.length_b   1.000
_cell.length_c   1.000
_cell.angle_alpha   90.00
_cell.angle_beta   90.00
_cell.angle_gamma   90.00
#
_symmetry.space_group_name_H-M   'P 1'
#
loop_
_entity.id
_entity.type
_entity.pdbx_description
1 polymer ?
#
loop_
_entity_poly.entity_id
_entity_poly.type
_entity_poly.pdbx_seq_one_letter_code
_entity_poly.pdbx_strand_id
1 'polypeptide(L)'
;LPQYKKKFDLIVTNPPYFPQGVACRTAQRHLARYTQKQTHADWLNFASQCLAEQGKISLVLPYEAGKTLLKQTALYCTQYCEVITKHGKLPQRLLLTFSQQPEITQQSQIMIYDKNNQYHPDFVALTREFYLKF
;
A
#
# COMPACT_ATOMS: atom_id res chain seq x y z
N LEU A 1 -7.35 -17.30 -7.03
CA LEU A 1 -8.54 -17.97 -6.48
C LEU A 1 -9.70 -17.87 -7.49
N PRO A 2 -9.88 -18.91 -8.33
CA PRO A 2 -10.87 -18.81 -9.44
C PRO A 2 -12.30 -18.53 -8.96
N GLN A 3 -12.67 -19.01 -7.77
CA GLN A 3 -14.02 -18.82 -7.22
C GLN A 3 -14.32 -17.36 -6.86
N TYR A 4 -13.30 -16.50 -6.75
CA TYR A 4 -13.47 -15.09 -6.40
C TYR A 4 -13.25 -14.15 -7.59
N LYS A 5 -13.18 -14.70 -8.79
CA LYS A 5 -12.91 -13.91 -10.00
C LYS A 5 -14.00 -12.87 -10.20
N LYS A 6 -13.59 -11.61 -10.38
CA LYS A 6 -14.49 -10.45 -10.61
C LYS A 6 -15.54 -10.26 -9.51
N LYS A 7 -15.22 -10.59 -8.27
CA LYS A 7 -16.22 -10.62 -7.20
C LYS A 7 -16.19 -9.40 -6.27
N PHE A 8 -15.03 -8.78 -6.06
CA PHE A 8 -14.88 -7.78 -5.01
C PHE A 8 -14.88 -6.36 -5.58
N ASP A 9 -15.62 -5.48 -4.90
CA ASP A 9 -15.63 -4.05 -5.23
C ASP A 9 -14.44 -3.31 -4.62
N LEU A 10 -13.89 -3.84 -3.52
CA LEU A 10 -12.76 -3.25 -2.83
C LEU A 10 -11.90 -4.35 -2.24
N ILE A 11 -10.61 -4.27 -2.51
CA ILE A 11 -9.58 -5.11 -1.88
C ILE A 11 -8.62 -4.17 -1.15
N VAL A 12 -8.40 -4.43 0.14
CA VAL A 12 -7.51 -3.62 0.98
C VAL A 12 -6.45 -4.53 1.57
N THR A 13 -5.20 -4.09 1.54
CA THR A 13 -4.11 -4.89 2.10
C THR A 13 -2.98 -4.02 2.65
N ASN A 14 -2.30 -4.59 3.64
CA ASN A 14 -1.00 -4.14 4.11
C ASN A 14 -0.02 -5.28 3.83
N PRO A 15 0.52 -5.37 2.60
CA PRO A 15 1.32 -6.53 2.22
C PRO A 15 2.65 -6.56 2.96
N PRO A 16 3.21 -7.75 3.19
CA PRO A 16 4.52 -7.86 3.80
C PRO A 16 5.58 -7.21 2.91
N TYR A 17 6.57 -6.58 3.55
CA TYR A 17 7.71 -6.00 2.88
C TYR A 17 8.99 -6.63 3.40
N PHE A 18 9.81 -7.11 2.46
CA PHE A 18 11.11 -7.67 2.78
C PHE A 18 12.17 -6.83 2.07
N PRO A 19 13.04 -6.11 2.80
CA PRO A 19 14.13 -5.36 2.19
C PRO A 19 15.02 -6.29 1.38
N GLN A 20 15.40 -5.86 0.18
CA GLN A 20 16.35 -6.62 -0.64
C GLN A 20 17.71 -6.64 0.05
N GLY A 21 18.41 -7.77 -0.05
CA GLY A 21 19.77 -7.91 0.49
C GLY A 21 19.84 -8.28 1.96
N VAL A 22 18.72 -8.46 2.64
CA VAL A 22 18.73 -8.97 4.02
C VAL A 22 18.90 -10.47 3.98
N ALA A 23 20.01 -10.95 4.56
CA ALA A 23 20.26 -12.39 4.66
C ALA A 23 19.21 -13.05 5.57
N CYS A 24 18.69 -14.18 5.13
CA CYS A 24 17.78 -14.97 5.94
C CYS A 24 18.56 -15.71 7.01
N ARG A 25 18.08 -15.63 8.28
CA ARG A 25 18.74 -16.29 9.41
C ARG A 25 18.57 -17.80 9.40
N THR A 26 17.57 -18.32 8.73
CA THR A 26 17.29 -19.75 8.67
C THR A 26 17.06 -20.19 7.23
N ALA A 27 17.44 -21.46 6.94
CA ALA A 27 17.21 -22.06 5.62
C ALA A 27 15.72 -22.08 5.26
N GLN A 28 14.85 -22.26 6.23
CA GLN A 28 13.39 -22.28 6.00
C GLN A 28 12.87 -20.90 5.58
N ARG A 29 13.35 -19.84 6.22
CA ARG A 29 13.01 -18.47 5.82
C ARG A 29 13.54 -18.14 4.44
N HIS A 30 14.77 -18.58 4.16
CA HIS A 30 15.39 -18.38 2.86
C HIS A 30 14.59 -19.09 1.76
N LEU A 31 14.20 -20.35 2.02
CA LEU A 31 13.40 -21.14 1.08
C LEU A 31 12.03 -20.51 0.85
N ALA A 32 11.36 -20.05 1.92
CA ALA A 32 10.06 -19.38 1.82
C ALA A 32 10.15 -18.09 0.97
N ARG A 33 11.19 -17.30 1.18
CA ARG A 33 11.43 -16.09 0.35
C ARG A 33 11.77 -16.43 -1.09
N TYR A 34 12.50 -17.50 -1.30
CA TYR A 34 12.94 -17.90 -2.64
C TYR A 34 11.78 -18.46 -3.46
N THR A 35 10.87 -19.20 -2.83
CA THR A 35 9.67 -19.73 -3.49
C THR A 35 8.61 -18.65 -3.68
N GLN A 36 8.63 -17.60 -2.87
CA GLN A 36 7.75 -16.43 -3.02
C GLN A 36 8.47 -15.33 -3.81
N LYS A 37 8.81 -15.64 -5.06
CA LYS A 37 9.39 -14.66 -5.98
C LYS A 37 8.38 -13.61 -6.42
N GLN A 38 7.19 -13.57 -5.81
CA GLN A 38 6.17 -12.60 -6.16
C GLN A 38 6.58 -11.21 -5.72
N THR A 39 6.64 -10.31 -6.68
CA THR A 39 6.75 -8.87 -6.41
C THR A 39 5.40 -8.33 -6.01
N HIS A 40 5.37 -7.11 -5.49
CA HIS A 40 4.10 -6.43 -5.24
C HIS A 40 3.29 -6.25 -6.52
N ALA A 41 3.96 -6.06 -7.66
CA ALA A 41 3.28 -5.96 -8.96
C ALA A 41 2.61 -7.26 -9.35
N ASP A 42 3.26 -8.40 -9.12
CA ASP A 42 2.68 -9.73 -9.39
C ASP A 42 1.45 -9.96 -8.53
N TRP A 43 1.55 -9.63 -7.23
CA TRP A 43 0.44 -9.74 -6.32
C TRP A 43 -0.73 -8.85 -6.76
N LEU A 44 -0.44 -7.62 -7.14
CA LEU A 44 -1.44 -6.67 -7.58
C LEU A 44 -2.17 -7.15 -8.84
N ASN A 45 -1.43 -7.70 -9.81
CA ASN A 45 -2.01 -8.31 -11.01
C ASN A 45 -2.92 -9.48 -10.65
N PHE A 46 -2.48 -10.32 -9.72
CA PHE A 46 -3.28 -11.45 -9.27
C PHE A 46 -4.56 -10.98 -8.59
N ALA A 47 -4.45 -10.03 -7.67
CA ALA A 47 -5.60 -9.48 -6.96
C ALA A 47 -6.58 -8.79 -7.92
N SER A 48 -6.09 -8.18 -9.00
CA SER A 48 -6.95 -7.51 -9.98
C SER A 48 -7.92 -8.47 -10.66
N GLN A 49 -7.58 -9.75 -10.75
CA GLN A 49 -8.48 -10.76 -11.32
C GLN A 49 -9.69 -11.00 -10.43
N CYS A 50 -9.58 -10.68 -9.14
CA CYS A 50 -10.68 -10.81 -8.19
C CYS A 50 -11.55 -9.56 -8.11
N LEU A 51 -11.17 -8.47 -8.78
CA LEU A 51 -11.93 -7.22 -8.79
C LEU A 51 -13.12 -7.27 -9.72
N ALA A 52 -14.25 -6.76 -9.25
CA ALA A 52 -15.34 -6.36 -10.13
C ALA A 52 -14.86 -5.25 -11.07
N GLU A 53 -15.60 -5.00 -12.16
CA GLU A 53 -15.18 -4.08 -13.22
C GLU A 53 -14.85 -2.68 -12.69
N GLN A 54 -15.64 -2.17 -11.74
CA GLN A 54 -15.45 -0.86 -11.13
C GLN A 54 -14.73 -0.95 -9.78
N GLY A 55 -14.20 -2.12 -9.45
CA GLY A 55 -13.53 -2.35 -8.16
C GLY A 55 -12.21 -1.64 -8.05
N LYS A 56 -11.74 -1.48 -6.81
CA LYS A 56 -10.47 -0.81 -6.49
C LYS A 56 -9.66 -1.63 -5.51
N ILE A 57 -8.34 -1.51 -5.62
CA ILE A 57 -7.39 -2.11 -4.69
C ILE A 57 -6.65 -0.99 -3.98
N SER A 58 -6.73 -0.98 -2.65
CA SER A 58 -6.00 -0.01 -1.83
C SER A 58 -4.96 -0.73 -0.97
N LEU A 59 -3.76 -0.20 -0.94
CA LEU A 59 -2.68 -0.80 -0.17
C LEU A 59 -1.75 0.25 0.41
N VAL A 60 -1.07 -0.11 1.48
CA VAL A 60 -0.03 0.70 2.09
C VAL A 60 1.31 0.01 1.92
N LEU A 61 2.32 0.76 1.50
CA LEU A 61 3.69 0.27 1.30
C LEU A 61 4.71 1.26 1.82
N PRO A 62 5.92 0.79 2.19
CA PRO A 62 7.04 1.70 2.32
C PRO A 62 7.21 2.55 1.06
N TYR A 63 7.67 3.79 1.22
CA TYR A 63 7.71 4.77 0.14
C TYR A 63 8.41 4.24 -1.12
N GLU A 64 9.61 3.67 -0.97
CA GLU A 64 10.37 3.18 -2.12
C GLU A 64 9.70 1.99 -2.80
N ALA A 65 9.13 1.08 -2.01
CA ALA A 65 8.40 -0.06 -2.55
C ALA A 65 7.17 0.40 -3.34
N GLY A 66 6.46 1.41 -2.84
CA GLY A 66 5.32 1.98 -3.55
C GLY A 66 5.72 2.65 -4.85
N LYS A 67 6.84 3.40 -4.86
CA LYS A 67 7.36 4.03 -6.09
C LYS A 67 7.74 2.96 -7.12
N THR A 68 8.35 1.87 -6.68
CA THR A 68 8.68 0.75 -7.55
C THR A 68 7.42 0.12 -8.15
N LEU A 69 6.42 -0.11 -7.32
CA LEU A 69 5.14 -0.67 -7.77
C LEU A 69 4.50 0.18 -8.86
N LEU A 70 4.51 1.50 -8.68
CA LEU A 70 3.93 2.42 -9.66
C LEU A 70 4.61 2.31 -11.03
N LYS A 71 5.89 2.00 -11.07
CA LYS A 71 6.63 1.83 -12.33
C LYS A 71 6.36 0.48 -12.99
N GLN A 72 5.99 -0.53 -12.22
CA GLN A 72 5.88 -1.91 -12.69
C GLN A 72 4.44 -2.31 -13.03
N THR A 73 3.45 -1.68 -12.41
CA THR A 73 2.06 -2.10 -12.57
C THR A 73 1.47 -1.65 -13.89
N ALA A 74 0.57 -2.49 -14.44
CA ALA A 74 -0.27 -2.12 -15.58
C ALA A 74 -1.59 -1.49 -15.16
N LEU A 75 -1.91 -1.48 -13.86
CA LEU A 75 -3.13 -0.85 -13.35
C LEU A 75 -2.96 0.66 -13.25
N TYR A 76 -4.09 1.36 -13.14
CA TYR A 76 -4.12 2.81 -13.05
C TYR A 76 -4.17 3.24 -11.60
N CYS A 77 -3.24 4.10 -11.18
CA CYS A 77 -3.24 4.66 -9.84
C CYS A 77 -4.27 5.79 -9.78
N THR A 78 -5.27 5.63 -8.94
CA THR A 78 -6.34 6.62 -8.79
C THR A 78 -6.13 7.52 -7.59
N GLN A 79 -5.41 7.04 -6.56
CA GLN A 79 -5.06 7.83 -5.38
C GLN A 79 -3.62 7.56 -4.98
N TYR A 80 -2.89 8.63 -4.72
CA TYR A 80 -1.50 8.61 -4.30
C TYR A 80 -1.39 9.50 -3.08
N CYS A 81 -1.18 8.91 -1.90
CA CYS A 81 -1.09 9.65 -0.66
C CYS A 81 0.23 9.38 0.03
N GLU A 82 1.03 10.41 0.23
CA GLU A 82 2.27 10.33 0.98
C GLU A 82 2.00 10.42 2.47
N VAL A 83 2.52 9.49 3.25
CA VAL A 83 2.42 9.50 4.70
C VAL A 83 3.74 9.99 5.28
N ILE A 84 3.69 11.15 5.92
CA ILE A 84 4.83 11.80 6.57
C ILE A 84 4.67 11.57 8.07
N THR A 85 5.66 10.91 8.70
CA THR A 85 5.54 10.55 10.11
C THR A 85 5.61 11.77 11.02
N LYS A 86 6.43 12.75 10.66
CA LYS A 86 6.60 13.95 11.48
C LYS A 86 6.96 15.14 10.59
N HIS A 87 6.52 16.32 11.01
CA HIS A 87 6.84 17.57 10.33
C HIS A 87 8.35 17.68 10.06
N GLY A 88 8.71 18.02 8.83
CA GLY A 88 10.10 18.15 8.39
C GLY A 88 10.77 16.85 7.96
N LYS A 89 10.11 15.70 8.09
CA LYS A 89 10.61 14.41 7.61
C LYS A 89 10.13 14.13 6.19
N LEU A 90 10.89 13.30 5.49
CA LEU A 90 10.49 12.81 4.17
C LEU A 90 9.36 11.76 4.31
N PRO A 91 8.54 11.57 3.26
CA PRO A 91 7.52 10.53 3.29
C PRO A 91 8.11 9.15 3.54
N GLN A 92 7.46 8.34 4.37
CA GLN A 92 7.91 7.00 4.70
C GLN A 92 6.98 5.90 4.19
N ARG A 93 5.73 6.23 3.93
CA ARG A 93 4.74 5.27 3.41
C ARG A 93 3.97 5.92 2.28
N LEU A 94 3.43 5.07 1.42
CA LEU A 94 2.45 5.47 0.41
C LEU A 94 1.16 4.69 0.64
N LEU A 95 0.05 5.42 0.60
CA LEU A 95 -1.28 4.83 0.46
C LEU A 95 -1.64 4.94 -1.01
N LEU A 96 -1.82 3.80 -1.67
CA LEU A 96 -2.07 3.75 -3.11
C LEU A 96 -3.40 3.07 -3.36
N THR A 97 -4.17 3.61 -4.29
CA THR A 97 -5.38 2.97 -4.78
C THR A 97 -5.28 2.80 -6.29
N PHE A 98 -5.62 1.60 -6.75
CA PHE A 98 -5.53 1.21 -8.16
C PHE A 98 -6.89 0.79 -8.70
N SER A 99 -7.09 1.02 -9.98
CA SER A 99 -8.26 0.57 -10.71
C SER A 99 -7.86 -0.04 -12.05
N GLN A 100 -8.79 -0.81 -12.63
CA GLN A 100 -8.61 -1.38 -13.97
C GLN A 100 -8.96 -0.38 -15.07
N GLN A 101 -9.63 0.72 -14.70
CA GLN A 101 -10.07 1.74 -15.62
C GLN A 101 -9.21 2.99 -15.48
N PRO A 102 -8.94 3.70 -16.59
CA PRO A 102 -8.17 4.94 -16.51
C PRO A 102 -8.89 5.99 -15.67
N GLU A 103 -8.17 6.60 -14.72
CA GLU A 103 -8.65 7.72 -13.90
C GLU A 103 -7.50 8.67 -13.65
N ILE A 104 -7.83 9.94 -13.42
CA ILE A 104 -6.84 10.94 -13.01
C ILE A 104 -6.41 10.63 -11.57
N THR A 105 -5.11 10.57 -11.33
CA THR A 105 -4.56 10.31 -10.01
C THR A 105 -4.80 11.52 -9.10
N GLN A 106 -5.46 11.30 -7.96
CA GLN A 106 -5.56 12.30 -6.90
C GLN A 106 -4.36 12.18 -5.98
N GLN A 107 -3.64 13.28 -5.78
CA GLN A 107 -2.46 13.31 -4.93
C GLN A 107 -2.78 14.03 -3.62
N SER A 108 -2.27 13.49 -2.51
CA SER A 108 -2.47 14.07 -1.19
C SER A 108 -1.30 13.71 -0.26
N GLN A 109 -1.33 14.28 0.94
CA GLN A 109 -0.37 13.98 2.00
C GLN A 109 -1.11 13.88 3.31
N ILE A 110 -0.61 13.02 4.20
CA ILE A 110 -1.08 12.92 5.58
C ILE A 110 0.15 13.02 6.48
N MET A 111 0.08 13.86 7.50
CA MET A 111 1.09 13.97 8.53
C MET A 111 0.58 13.32 9.82
N ILE A 112 1.41 12.48 10.46
CA ILE A 112 1.02 11.78 11.68
C ILE A 112 1.29 12.65 12.90
N TYR A 113 2.51 13.19 13.03
CA TYR A 113 2.90 14.03 14.15
C TYR A 113 3.28 15.42 13.66
N ASP A 114 2.85 16.44 14.40
CA ASP A 114 3.26 17.81 14.15
C ASP A 114 4.68 18.07 14.72
N LYS A 115 5.15 19.32 14.58
CA LYS A 115 6.48 19.73 15.07
C LYS A 115 6.65 19.60 16.58
N ASN A 116 5.55 19.53 17.32
CA ASN A 116 5.53 19.44 18.80
C ASN A 116 5.31 18.00 19.29
N ASN A 117 5.43 16.99 18.41
CA ASN A 117 5.18 15.59 18.72
C ASN A 117 3.74 15.29 19.17
N GLN A 118 2.79 16.16 18.79
CA GLN A 118 1.37 15.90 18.97
C GLN A 118 0.81 15.28 17.70
N TYR A 119 -0.25 14.49 17.83
CA TYR A 119 -0.92 13.97 16.64
C TYR A 119 -1.42 15.11 15.77
N HIS A 120 -1.05 15.06 14.49
CA HIS A 120 -1.49 16.06 13.52
C HIS A 120 -3.00 15.92 13.27
N PRO A 121 -3.73 17.04 13.06
CA PRO A 121 -5.16 16.97 12.77
C PRO A 121 -5.54 16.03 11.63
N ASP A 122 -4.70 15.90 10.58
CA ASP A 122 -4.95 14.97 9.47
C ASP A 122 -5.09 13.54 9.98
N PHE A 123 -4.16 13.13 10.85
CA PHE A 123 -4.14 11.78 11.39
C PHE A 123 -5.32 11.55 12.34
N VAL A 124 -5.62 12.53 13.18
CA VAL A 124 -6.76 12.45 14.11
C VAL A 124 -8.06 12.31 13.33
N ALA A 125 -8.26 13.15 12.29
CA ALA A 125 -9.47 13.12 11.48
C ALA A 125 -9.66 11.76 10.79
N LEU A 126 -8.56 11.16 10.33
CA LEU A 126 -8.61 9.87 9.63
C LEU A 126 -8.90 8.70 10.57
N THR A 127 -8.39 8.74 11.79
CA THR A 127 -8.32 7.55 12.67
C THR A 127 -9.17 7.64 13.94
N ARG A 128 -9.79 8.78 14.23
CA ARG A 128 -10.50 8.99 15.51
C ARG A 128 -11.61 7.96 15.77
N GLU A 129 -12.21 7.44 14.70
CA GLU A 129 -13.26 6.43 14.82
C GLU A 129 -12.71 5.06 15.25
N PHE A 130 -11.40 4.85 15.09
CA PHE A 130 -10.73 3.57 15.38
C PHE A 130 -10.02 3.57 16.72
N TYR A 131 -9.62 4.72 17.24
CA TYR A 131 -8.88 4.80 18.51
C TYR A 131 -9.78 5.29 19.63
N LEU A 132 -9.57 4.71 20.82
CA LEU A 132 -10.35 5.08 22.01
C LEU A 132 -9.93 6.43 22.59
N LYS A 133 -8.67 6.81 22.40
CA LYS A 133 -8.09 8.05 22.92
C LYS A 133 -7.06 8.63 21.95
N PHE A 134 -6.99 9.92 21.97
CA PHE A 134 -5.92 10.69 21.32
C PHE A 134 -5.22 11.61 22.31
#